data_aa063c9552467414a95a5c21bbc3f76a
#
_entry.id   aa063c9552467414a95a5c21bbc3f76a
#
_cell.length_a   1.000
_cell.length_b   1.000
_cell.length_c   1.000
_cell.angle_alpha   90.00
_cell.angle_beta   90.00
_cell.angle_gamma   90.00
#
_symmetry.space_group_name_H-M   'P 1'
#
loop_
_entity.id
_entity.type
_entity.pdbx_description
1 polymer ?
#
loop_
_entity_poly.entity_id
_entity_poly.type
_entity_poly.pdbx_seq_one_letter_code
_entity_poly.pdbx_strand_id
1 'polypeptide(L)'
;MKRKIVIATMNDHKASEIRALIGDRYDVMTQSSFSIPSVPETGKTFEENALIKADEVSQKTGLLTRADDSGLEVDLLQGNPGVYSARYAGPNATDAENNKKLLAELEAFKDERISARFQSVIALVDPVDGSKNIFHGTWEGRIILKPRGKNGFGYDPLFYIEDLESTAGELKQAEKNKLSHRAIAMRKVTDYLTKKTLDTE
;
A
#
# COMPACT_ATOMS: atom_id res chain seq x y z
N MET A 1 20.15 11.42 -19.34
CA MET A 1 19.08 10.38 -19.53
C MET A 1 18.34 10.22 -18.21
N LYS A 2 17.00 10.06 -18.22
CA LYS A 2 16.25 9.76 -16.99
C LYS A 2 16.70 8.42 -16.41
N ARG A 3 16.86 8.35 -15.08
CA ARG A 3 17.16 7.09 -14.40
C ARG A 3 15.94 6.17 -14.46
N LYS A 4 16.16 4.88 -14.72
CA LYS A 4 15.07 3.88 -14.76
C LYS A 4 14.70 3.44 -13.35
N ILE A 5 13.39 3.29 -13.10
CA ILE A 5 12.85 2.71 -11.88
C ILE A 5 11.82 1.65 -12.23
N VAL A 6 11.91 0.49 -11.62
CA VAL A 6 10.94 -0.60 -11.79
C VAL A 6 9.95 -0.58 -10.63
N ILE A 7 8.67 -0.67 -10.97
CA ILE A 7 7.59 -0.87 -9.99
C ILE A 7 7.28 -2.37 -9.94
N ALA A 8 7.54 -3.01 -8.81
CA ALA A 8 7.27 -4.42 -8.57
C ALA A 8 5.77 -4.62 -8.27
N THR A 9 4.94 -4.47 -9.29
CA THR A 9 3.50 -4.67 -9.22
C THR A 9 2.96 -5.24 -10.53
N MET A 10 1.93 -6.07 -10.40
CA MET A 10 1.10 -6.52 -11.54
C MET A 10 -0.16 -5.66 -11.72
N ASN A 11 -0.34 -4.66 -10.84
CA ASN A 11 -1.50 -3.77 -10.88
C ASN A 11 -1.18 -2.50 -11.67
N ASP A 12 -1.72 -2.39 -12.89
CA ASP A 12 -1.49 -1.27 -13.80
C ASP A 12 -2.03 0.07 -13.26
N HIS A 13 -3.10 0.04 -12.46
CA HIS A 13 -3.62 1.25 -11.81
C HIS A 13 -2.62 1.81 -10.81
N LYS A 14 -2.01 0.95 -9.96
CA LYS A 14 -0.93 1.38 -9.06
C LYS A 14 0.27 1.94 -9.84
N ALA A 15 0.66 1.27 -10.93
CA ALA A 15 1.76 1.73 -11.77
C ALA A 15 1.48 3.12 -12.38
N SER A 16 0.24 3.36 -12.82
CA SER A 16 -0.18 4.66 -13.38
C SER A 16 -0.14 5.78 -12.35
N GLU A 17 -0.64 5.53 -11.12
CA GLU A 17 -0.59 6.50 -10.02
C GLU A 17 0.86 6.90 -9.70
N ILE A 18 1.76 5.91 -9.66
CA ILE A 18 3.17 6.15 -9.36
C ILE A 18 3.85 6.94 -10.49
N ARG A 19 3.56 6.59 -11.77
CA ARG A 19 4.07 7.36 -12.92
C ARG A 19 3.67 8.83 -12.82
N ALA A 20 2.43 9.13 -12.43
CA ALA A 20 1.96 10.50 -12.26
C ALA A 20 2.72 11.28 -11.17
N LEU A 21 3.23 10.58 -10.15
CA LEU A 21 3.95 11.21 -9.02
C LEU A 21 5.45 11.43 -9.28
N ILE A 22 6.12 10.50 -10.02
CA ILE A 22 7.59 10.54 -10.19
C ILE A 22 8.04 10.56 -11.66
N GLY A 23 7.13 10.43 -12.61
CA GLY A 23 7.41 10.15 -14.02
C GLY A 23 8.29 11.19 -14.75
N ASP A 24 8.27 12.44 -14.35
CA ASP A 24 9.13 13.46 -15.01
C ASP A 24 10.62 13.32 -14.70
N ARG A 25 10.93 12.69 -13.57
CA ARG A 25 12.32 12.49 -13.10
C ARG A 25 12.87 11.11 -13.45
N TYR A 26 11.99 10.11 -13.55
CA TYR A 26 12.35 8.71 -13.77
C TYR A 26 11.67 8.15 -15.01
N ASP A 27 12.32 7.21 -15.67
CA ASP A 27 11.70 6.33 -16.67
C ASP A 27 11.06 5.14 -15.93
N VAL A 28 9.75 5.18 -15.77
CA VAL A 28 9.00 4.24 -14.92
C VAL A 28 8.58 3.01 -15.70
N MET A 29 9.12 1.87 -15.32
CA MET A 29 8.83 0.55 -15.87
C MET A 29 8.05 -0.29 -14.85
N THR A 30 7.39 -1.36 -15.31
CA THR A 30 6.72 -2.34 -14.43
C THR A 30 7.44 -3.68 -14.50
N GLN A 31 7.29 -4.53 -13.49
CA GLN A 31 7.85 -5.89 -13.54
C GLN A 31 7.32 -6.71 -14.72
N SER A 32 6.10 -6.44 -15.19
CA SER A 32 5.53 -7.07 -16.37
C SER A 32 6.31 -6.76 -17.65
N SER A 33 6.92 -5.57 -17.75
CA SER A 33 7.80 -5.21 -18.88
C SER A 33 9.05 -6.10 -18.99
N PHE A 34 9.38 -6.83 -17.93
CA PHE A 34 10.50 -7.77 -17.87
C PHE A 34 10.04 -9.24 -17.82
N SER A 35 8.75 -9.51 -18.05
CA SER A 35 8.16 -10.85 -17.94
C SER A 35 8.40 -11.51 -16.57
N ILE A 36 8.54 -10.71 -15.50
CA ILE A 36 8.70 -11.20 -14.13
C ILE A 36 7.30 -11.50 -13.57
N PRO A 37 7.03 -12.76 -13.14
CA PRO A 37 5.75 -13.12 -12.55
C PRO A 37 5.53 -12.45 -11.19
N SER A 38 4.31 -12.55 -10.67
CA SER A 38 4.01 -12.09 -9.31
C SER A 38 4.93 -12.75 -8.29
N VAL A 39 5.54 -11.95 -7.45
CA VAL A 39 6.41 -12.42 -6.36
C VAL A 39 5.55 -12.85 -5.18
N PRO A 40 5.72 -14.07 -4.65
CA PRO A 40 4.97 -14.54 -3.50
C PRO A 40 5.25 -13.71 -2.23
N GLU A 41 4.19 -13.32 -1.53
CA GLU A 41 4.26 -12.61 -0.25
C GLU A 41 4.31 -13.63 0.89
N THR A 42 5.53 -14.04 1.28
CA THR A 42 5.78 -15.06 2.31
C THR A 42 6.20 -14.46 3.65
N GLY A 43 6.36 -13.16 3.72
CA GLY A 43 6.71 -12.42 4.93
C GLY A 43 5.56 -12.36 5.93
N LYS A 44 5.91 -12.12 7.19
CA LYS A 44 4.96 -11.97 8.30
C LYS A 44 4.57 -10.52 8.57
N THR A 45 5.28 -9.58 7.96
CA THR A 45 5.05 -8.14 8.08
C THR A 45 4.94 -7.49 6.70
N PHE A 46 4.33 -6.31 6.64
CA PHE A 46 4.29 -5.51 5.40
C PHE A 46 5.70 -5.17 4.91
N GLU A 47 6.62 -4.90 5.84
CA GLU A 47 8.01 -4.58 5.52
C GLU A 47 8.73 -5.75 4.86
N GLU A 48 8.61 -6.96 5.44
CA GLU A 48 9.17 -8.17 4.86
C GLU A 48 8.63 -8.43 3.45
N ASN A 49 7.33 -8.32 3.25
CA ASN A 49 6.72 -8.53 1.94
C ASN A 49 7.15 -7.47 0.91
N ALA A 50 7.20 -6.21 1.29
CA ALA A 50 7.69 -5.15 0.42
C ALA A 50 9.15 -5.38 0.01
N LEU A 51 10.01 -5.77 0.97
CA LEU A 51 11.42 -6.10 0.71
C LEU A 51 11.58 -7.31 -0.19
N ILE A 52 10.88 -8.42 0.07
CA ILE A 52 10.92 -9.63 -0.76
C ILE A 52 10.59 -9.28 -2.22
N LYS A 53 9.53 -8.51 -2.44
CA LYS A 53 9.15 -8.09 -3.81
C LYS A 53 10.18 -7.18 -4.46
N ALA A 54 10.69 -6.20 -3.72
CA ALA A 54 11.66 -5.24 -4.26
C ALA A 54 13.01 -5.91 -4.56
N ASP A 55 13.50 -6.76 -3.66
CA ASP A 55 14.77 -7.48 -3.84
C ASP A 55 14.72 -8.41 -5.04
N GLU A 56 13.68 -9.24 -5.15
CA GLU A 56 13.59 -10.21 -6.24
C GLU A 56 13.53 -9.54 -7.61
N VAL A 57 12.72 -8.47 -7.74
CA VAL A 57 12.61 -7.73 -9.01
C VAL A 57 13.89 -6.93 -9.29
N SER A 58 14.51 -6.34 -8.29
CA SER A 58 15.78 -5.61 -8.43
C SER A 58 16.91 -6.54 -8.90
N GLN A 59 17.03 -7.73 -8.31
CA GLN A 59 18.04 -8.71 -8.73
C GLN A 59 17.86 -9.18 -10.18
N LYS A 60 16.60 -9.38 -10.61
CA LYS A 60 16.30 -9.83 -11.98
C LYS A 60 16.48 -8.75 -13.03
N THR A 61 16.29 -7.47 -12.67
CA THR A 61 16.34 -6.35 -13.63
C THR A 61 17.66 -5.59 -13.62
N GLY A 62 18.42 -5.65 -12.52
CA GLY A 62 19.59 -4.81 -12.30
C GLY A 62 19.25 -3.32 -12.15
N LEU A 63 18.00 -2.97 -11.83
CA LEU A 63 17.50 -1.60 -11.78
C LEU A 63 16.99 -1.22 -10.40
N LEU A 64 17.00 0.09 -10.12
CA LEU A 64 16.33 0.66 -8.96
C LEU A 64 14.88 0.17 -8.95
N THR A 65 14.48 -0.50 -7.87
CA THR A 65 13.17 -1.14 -7.78
C THR A 65 12.41 -0.66 -6.56
N ARG A 66 11.13 -0.35 -6.77
CA ARG A 66 10.17 -0.03 -5.73
C ARG A 66 9.11 -1.13 -5.64
N ALA A 67 8.83 -1.60 -4.44
CA ALA A 67 7.66 -2.44 -4.14
C ALA A 67 6.87 -1.86 -2.99
N ASP A 68 5.59 -2.21 -2.88
CA ASP A 68 4.77 -1.86 -1.72
C ASP A 68 4.00 -3.08 -1.21
N ASP A 69 3.78 -3.07 0.11
CA ASP A 69 2.76 -3.90 0.74
C ASP A 69 1.89 -3.04 1.65
N SER A 70 0.61 -3.40 1.80
CA SER A 70 -0.34 -2.57 2.52
C SER A 70 -1.57 -3.35 2.97
N GLY A 71 -2.16 -2.92 4.08
CA GLY A 71 -3.38 -3.53 4.59
C GLY A 71 -4.01 -2.71 5.71
N LEU A 72 -5.07 -3.30 6.27
CA LEU A 72 -5.80 -2.79 7.42
C LEU A 72 -5.33 -3.54 8.68
N GLU A 73 -5.11 -2.81 9.75
CA GLU A 73 -4.91 -3.35 11.10
C GLU A 73 -6.03 -2.88 12.01
N VAL A 74 -6.63 -3.81 12.78
CA VAL A 74 -7.69 -3.53 13.75
C VAL A 74 -7.21 -3.95 15.13
N ASP A 75 -7.22 -3.02 16.09
CA ASP A 75 -6.63 -3.24 17.41
C ASP A 75 -7.33 -4.37 18.19
N LEU A 76 -8.65 -4.40 18.18
CA LEU A 76 -9.44 -5.45 18.85
C LEU A 76 -9.22 -6.85 18.24
N LEU A 77 -8.74 -6.92 17.01
CA LEU A 77 -8.37 -8.16 16.33
C LEU A 77 -6.85 -8.41 16.35
N GLN A 78 -6.12 -7.78 17.26
CA GLN A 78 -4.66 -7.94 17.43
C GLN A 78 -3.89 -7.67 16.12
N GLY A 79 -4.31 -6.66 15.37
CA GLY A 79 -3.70 -6.27 14.09
C GLY A 79 -4.23 -7.02 12.87
N ASN A 80 -5.12 -8.01 13.04
CA ASN A 80 -5.76 -8.62 11.87
C ASN A 80 -6.72 -7.61 11.19
N PRO A 81 -6.91 -7.71 9.86
CA PRO A 81 -6.35 -8.69 8.92
C PRO A 81 -4.86 -8.54 8.59
N GLY A 82 -4.22 -7.38 8.82
CA GLY A 82 -2.78 -7.17 8.58
C GLY A 82 -2.35 -7.55 7.17
N VAL A 83 -1.27 -8.31 7.03
CA VAL A 83 -0.73 -8.78 5.73
C VAL A 83 -1.69 -9.69 4.94
N TYR A 84 -2.76 -10.13 5.58
CA TYR A 84 -3.80 -10.95 4.94
C TYR A 84 -4.98 -10.12 4.42
N SER A 85 -4.89 -8.79 4.45
CA SER A 85 -6.01 -7.89 4.12
C SER A 85 -6.69 -8.20 2.78
N ALA A 86 -5.92 -8.49 1.74
CA ALA A 86 -6.48 -8.79 0.43
C ALA A 86 -7.11 -10.19 0.31
N ARG A 87 -6.79 -11.10 1.24
CA ARG A 87 -7.22 -12.52 1.24
C ARG A 87 -7.76 -12.96 2.60
N TYR A 88 -8.34 -12.03 3.34
CA TYR A 88 -8.79 -12.27 4.71
C TYR A 88 -9.88 -13.34 4.81
N ALA A 89 -10.81 -13.36 3.87
CA ALA A 89 -11.84 -14.40 3.76
C ALA A 89 -11.39 -15.62 2.93
N GLY A 90 -10.18 -15.61 2.38
CA GLY A 90 -9.61 -16.72 1.59
C GLY A 90 -8.77 -16.24 0.41
N PRO A 91 -8.04 -17.14 -0.26
CA PRO A 91 -7.05 -16.78 -1.29
C PRO A 91 -7.59 -15.96 -2.47
N ASN A 92 -8.86 -16.16 -2.83
CA ASN A 92 -9.52 -15.48 -3.95
C ASN A 92 -10.71 -14.63 -3.48
N ALA A 93 -10.71 -14.20 -2.23
CA ALA A 93 -11.81 -13.43 -1.65
C ALA A 93 -11.96 -12.07 -2.33
N THR A 94 -13.19 -11.70 -2.57
CA THR A 94 -13.58 -10.35 -3.00
C THR A 94 -13.54 -9.37 -1.82
N ASP A 95 -13.50 -8.06 -2.11
CA ASP A 95 -13.62 -7.02 -1.08
C ASP A 95 -14.89 -7.19 -0.24
N ALA A 96 -15.99 -7.58 -0.86
CA ALA A 96 -17.27 -7.81 -0.15
C ALA A 96 -17.18 -8.98 0.84
N GLU A 97 -16.52 -10.07 0.47
CA GLU A 97 -16.30 -11.23 1.35
C GLU A 97 -15.35 -10.89 2.50
N ASN A 98 -14.27 -10.16 2.21
CA ASN A 98 -13.34 -9.68 3.24
C ASN A 98 -14.04 -8.75 4.25
N ASN A 99 -14.84 -7.80 3.76
CA ASN A 99 -15.64 -6.90 4.60
C ASN A 99 -16.67 -7.68 5.45
N LYS A 100 -17.37 -8.66 4.86
CA LYS A 100 -18.34 -9.50 5.57
C LYS A 100 -17.66 -10.27 6.70
N LYS A 101 -16.49 -10.86 6.46
CA LYS A 101 -15.74 -11.56 7.49
C LYS A 101 -15.31 -10.61 8.61
N LEU A 102 -14.75 -9.45 8.27
CA LEU A 102 -14.35 -8.44 9.25
C LEU A 102 -15.52 -8.03 10.15
N LEU A 103 -16.68 -7.72 9.56
CA LEU A 103 -17.87 -7.36 10.31
C LEU A 103 -18.36 -8.48 11.23
N ALA A 104 -18.32 -9.74 10.78
CA ALA A 104 -18.71 -10.88 11.60
C ALA A 104 -17.81 -11.06 12.82
N GLU A 105 -16.50 -10.86 12.68
CA GLU A 105 -15.56 -10.95 13.80
C GLU A 105 -15.69 -9.76 14.78
N LEU A 106 -16.12 -8.60 14.29
CA LEU A 106 -16.30 -7.40 15.09
C LEU A 106 -17.70 -7.28 15.75
N GLU A 107 -18.65 -8.15 15.43
CA GLU A 107 -20.00 -8.11 16.00
C GLU A 107 -20.00 -8.23 17.54
N ALA A 108 -19.05 -8.98 18.10
CA ALA A 108 -18.87 -9.09 19.55
C ALA A 108 -18.47 -7.77 20.23
N PHE A 109 -17.95 -6.80 19.47
CA PHE A 109 -17.43 -5.51 19.93
C PHE A 109 -18.29 -4.33 19.47
N LYS A 110 -19.55 -4.56 19.11
CA LYS A 110 -20.43 -3.54 18.51
C LYS A 110 -20.66 -2.29 19.35
N ASP A 111 -20.48 -2.39 20.66
CA ASP A 111 -20.66 -1.30 21.63
C ASP A 111 -19.32 -0.60 21.96
N GLU A 112 -18.21 -1.03 21.33
CA GLU A 112 -16.87 -0.49 21.56
C GLU A 112 -16.44 0.45 20.43
N ARG A 113 -15.46 1.31 20.74
CA ARG A 113 -14.74 2.06 19.70
C ARG A 113 -13.70 1.15 19.06
N ILE A 114 -13.89 0.78 17.80
CA ILE A 114 -13.05 -0.15 17.06
C ILE A 114 -11.92 0.61 16.36
N SER A 115 -10.85 0.91 17.08
CA SER A 115 -9.68 1.58 16.51
C SER A 115 -9.01 0.73 15.44
N ALA A 116 -8.62 1.37 14.34
CA ALA A 116 -8.00 0.72 13.21
C ALA A 116 -7.07 1.69 12.47
N ARG A 117 -6.15 1.15 11.68
CA ARG A 117 -5.31 1.94 10.78
C ARG A 117 -5.08 1.23 9.46
N PHE A 118 -4.99 2.00 8.39
CA PHE A 118 -4.38 1.52 7.17
C PHE A 118 -2.87 1.73 7.22
N GLN A 119 -2.13 0.69 6.85
CA GLN A 119 -0.68 0.71 6.70
C GLN A 119 -0.27 0.60 5.24
N SER A 120 0.77 1.31 4.85
CA SER A 120 1.47 1.11 3.60
C SER A 120 2.97 1.17 3.84
N VAL A 121 3.66 0.14 3.43
CA VAL A 121 5.12 0.07 3.48
C VAL A 121 5.64 0.01 2.06
N ILE A 122 6.58 0.90 1.74
CA ILE A 122 7.26 0.93 0.46
C ILE A 122 8.73 0.59 0.69
N ALA A 123 9.22 -0.43 -0.01
CA ALA A 123 10.64 -0.76 -0.11
C ALA A 123 11.22 -0.18 -1.41
N LEU A 124 12.37 0.44 -1.33
CA LEU A 124 13.16 0.94 -2.46
C LEU A 124 14.54 0.28 -2.40
N VAL A 125 14.86 -0.54 -3.38
CA VAL A 125 16.12 -1.28 -3.48
C VAL A 125 16.90 -0.79 -4.68
N ASP A 126 18.13 -0.38 -4.45
CA ASP A 126 19.07 0.10 -5.47
C ASP A 126 20.20 -0.92 -5.62
N PRO A 127 20.27 -1.68 -6.72
CA PRO A 127 21.29 -2.71 -6.90
C PRO A 127 22.68 -2.12 -7.21
N VAL A 128 22.77 -0.83 -7.52
CA VAL A 128 24.06 -0.18 -7.85
C VAL A 128 24.88 0.08 -6.60
N ASP A 129 24.24 0.58 -5.53
CA ASP A 129 24.90 0.87 -4.25
C ASP A 129 24.51 -0.12 -3.14
N GLY A 130 23.63 -1.07 -3.43
CA GLY A 130 23.14 -2.06 -2.48
C GLY A 130 22.18 -1.51 -1.42
N SER A 131 21.75 -0.25 -1.53
CA SER A 131 20.90 0.39 -0.53
C SER A 131 19.48 -0.17 -0.55
N LYS A 132 18.93 -0.36 0.66
CA LYS A 132 17.55 -0.77 0.91
C LYS A 132 16.90 0.23 1.86
N ASN A 133 15.91 0.94 1.37
CA ASN A 133 15.23 1.99 2.14
C ASN A 133 13.76 1.63 2.30
N ILE A 134 13.22 1.82 3.50
CA ILE A 134 11.84 1.51 3.85
C ILE A 134 11.11 2.79 4.23
N PHE A 135 9.90 2.95 3.72
CA PHE A 135 9.05 4.11 3.97
C PHE A 135 7.67 3.67 4.42
N HIS A 136 7.28 4.12 5.59
CA HIS A 136 5.98 3.81 6.19
C HIS A 136 5.01 4.96 6.02
N GLY A 137 3.76 4.63 5.73
CA GLY A 137 2.63 5.53 5.78
C GLY A 137 1.49 4.89 6.54
N THR A 138 1.01 5.58 7.57
CA THR A 138 -0.09 5.14 8.42
C THR A 138 -1.24 6.15 8.30
N TRP A 139 -2.44 5.65 8.20
CA TRP A 139 -3.66 6.46 8.24
C TRP A 139 -4.55 5.92 9.34
N GLU A 140 -4.63 6.69 10.44
CA GLU A 140 -5.41 6.32 11.61
C GLU A 140 -6.91 6.57 11.38
N GLY A 141 -7.74 5.72 12.00
CA GLY A 141 -9.19 5.81 11.93
C GLY A 141 -9.84 4.76 12.83
N ARG A 142 -11.06 4.40 12.48
CA ARG A 142 -11.79 3.31 13.15
C ARG A 142 -12.70 2.56 12.19
N ILE A 143 -13.11 1.38 12.58
CA ILE A 143 -14.12 0.62 11.84
C ILE A 143 -15.52 1.01 12.33
N ILE A 144 -16.42 1.22 11.38
CA ILE A 144 -17.87 1.31 11.61
C ILE A 144 -18.55 0.06 11.08
N LEU A 145 -19.55 -0.43 11.82
CA LEU A 145 -20.24 -1.69 11.46
C LEU A 145 -21.31 -1.51 10.35
N LYS A 146 -21.66 -0.29 10.02
CA LYS A 146 -22.59 0.03 8.91
C LYS A 146 -21.78 0.66 7.77
N PRO A 147 -21.56 -0.05 6.65
CA PRO A 147 -20.78 0.46 5.52
C PRO A 147 -21.37 1.76 4.97
N ARG A 148 -20.52 2.74 4.65
CA ARG A 148 -20.89 4.01 4.02
C ARG A 148 -19.99 4.29 2.83
N GLY A 149 -20.54 4.90 1.78
CA GLY A 149 -19.82 5.21 0.55
C GLY A 149 -19.70 4.03 -0.42
N LYS A 150 -19.29 4.33 -1.65
CA LYS A 150 -19.13 3.37 -2.75
C LYS A 150 -17.82 3.59 -3.53
N ASN A 151 -17.02 4.57 -3.10
CA ASN A 151 -15.74 4.85 -3.74
C ASN A 151 -14.64 3.99 -3.15
N GLY A 152 -13.52 3.92 -3.88
CA GLY A 152 -12.35 3.17 -3.44
C GLY A 152 -12.49 1.66 -3.58
N PHE A 153 -11.87 0.90 -2.67
CA PHE A 153 -11.80 -0.55 -2.69
C PHE A 153 -11.47 -1.10 -1.28
N GLY A 154 -11.50 -2.41 -1.13
CA GLY A 154 -11.17 -3.07 0.13
C GLY A 154 -12.11 -2.66 1.25
N TYR A 155 -11.53 -2.25 2.37
CA TYR A 155 -12.25 -1.89 3.59
C TYR A 155 -12.68 -0.41 3.66
N ASP A 156 -12.53 0.36 2.59
CA ASP A 156 -12.86 1.78 2.54
C ASP A 156 -14.26 2.13 3.04
N PRO A 157 -15.33 1.36 2.73
CA PRO A 157 -16.67 1.65 3.23
C PRO A 157 -16.83 1.50 4.75
N LEU A 158 -15.92 0.77 5.41
CA LEU A 158 -15.93 0.52 6.84
C LEU A 158 -14.96 1.41 7.61
N PHE A 159 -13.96 1.98 6.93
CA PHE A 159 -12.90 2.77 7.55
C PHE A 159 -13.31 4.24 7.70
N TYR A 160 -13.63 4.63 8.92
CA TYR A 160 -14.10 5.98 9.28
C TYR A 160 -12.95 6.86 9.76
N ILE A 161 -12.90 8.09 9.26
CA ILE A 161 -11.89 9.10 9.57
C ILE A 161 -12.56 10.19 10.40
N GLU A 162 -12.17 10.32 11.66
CA GLU A 162 -12.80 11.24 12.62
C GLU A 162 -12.74 12.69 12.13
N ASP A 163 -11.57 13.18 11.73
CA ASP A 163 -11.36 14.56 11.29
C ASP A 163 -12.18 14.96 10.05
N LEU A 164 -12.65 13.97 9.30
CA LEU A 164 -13.45 14.19 8.10
C LEU A 164 -14.93 13.83 8.29
N GLU A 165 -15.29 13.27 9.44
CA GLU A 165 -16.64 12.77 9.75
C GLU A 165 -17.22 11.84 8.66
N SER A 166 -16.34 11.16 7.93
CA SER A 166 -16.69 10.33 6.77
C SER A 166 -15.85 9.06 6.68
N THR A 167 -16.33 8.07 5.92
CA THR A 167 -15.52 6.90 5.61
C THR A 167 -14.61 7.16 4.41
N ALA A 168 -13.54 6.37 4.27
CA ALA A 168 -12.70 6.40 3.08
C ALA A 168 -13.49 6.08 1.80
N GLY A 169 -14.57 5.29 1.91
CA GLY A 169 -15.50 4.99 0.81
C GLY A 169 -16.42 6.14 0.40
N GLU A 170 -16.51 7.20 1.18
CA GLU A 170 -17.26 8.42 0.84
C GLU A 170 -16.36 9.47 0.19
N LEU A 171 -15.04 9.40 0.37
CA LEU A 171 -14.10 10.36 -0.20
C LEU A 171 -13.97 10.20 -1.72
N LYS A 172 -13.78 11.33 -2.40
CA LYS A 172 -13.35 11.31 -3.80
C LYS A 172 -11.91 10.84 -3.92
N GLN A 173 -11.57 10.18 -5.02
CA GLN A 173 -10.22 9.66 -5.25
C GLN A 173 -9.14 10.74 -5.09
N ALA A 174 -9.38 11.97 -5.55
CA ALA A 174 -8.44 13.08 -5.43
C ALA A 174 -8.16 13.49 -3.97
N GLU A 175 -9.13 13.36 -3.07
CA GLU A 175 -8.97 13.64 -1.63
C GLU A 175 -8.21 12.49 -0.97
N LYS A 176 -8.60 11.25 -1.25
CA LYS A 176 -7.93 10.05 -0.75
C LYS A 176 -6.47 10.00 -1.17
N ASN A 177 -6.14 10.41 -2.40
CA ASN A 177 -4.77 10.49 -2.91
C ASN A 177 -3.88 11.51 -2.17
N LYS A 178 -4.46 12.40 -1.37
CA LYS A 178 -3.71 13.36 -0.54
C LYS A 178 -3.51 12.88 0.89
N LEU A 179 -4.44 12.12 1.43
CA LEU A 179 -4.54 11.84 2.88
C LEU A 179 -4.17 10.41 3.24
N SER A 180 -4.32 9.46 2.32
CA SER A 180 -4.19 8.04 2.61
C SER A 180 -2.77 7.61 3.03
N HIS A 181 -2.70 6.46 3.69
CA HIS A 181 -1.46 5.75 4.01
C HIS A 181 -0.49 5.65 2.82
N ARG A 182 -1.02 5.35 1.61
CA ARG A 182 -0.20 5.29 0.38
C ARG A 182 0.36 6.66 0.00
N ALA A 183 -0.47 7.70 0.11
CA ALA A 183 0.00 9.06 -0.16
C ALA A 183 1.07 9.51 0.82
N ILE A 184 0.94 9.15 2.10
CA ILE A 184 1.93 9.45 3.15
C ILE A 184 3.25 8.74 2.85
N ALA A 185 3.22 7.42 2.61
CA ALA A 185 4.42 6.65 2.26
C ALA A 185 5.08 7.17 0.98
N MET A 186 4.27 7.48 -0.04
CA MET A 186 4.77 7.93 -1.34
C MET A 186 5.44 9.31 -1.28
N ARG A 187 4.93 10.24 -0.46
CA ARG A 187 5.62 11.54 -0.23
C ARG A 187 7.02 11.32 0.31
N LYS A 188 7.21 10.43 1.29
CA LYS A 188 8.54 10.12 1.84
C LYS A 188 9.49 9.54 0.79
N VAL A 189 8.99 8.67 -0.09
CA VAL A 189 9.78 8.15 -1.23
C VAL A 189 10.18 9.28 -2.18
N THR A 190 9.24 10.15 -2.53
CA THR A 190 9.50 11.27 -3.44
C THR A 190 10.53 12.23 -2.87
N ASP A 191 10.44 12.55 -1.58
CA ASP A 191 11.40 13.41 -0.89
C ASP A 191 12.79 12.78 -0.86
N TYR A 192 12.89 11.48 -0.57
CA TYR A 192 14.15 10.74 -0.60
C TYR A 192 14.79 10.73 -1.99
N LEU A 193 14.01 10.40 -3.03
CA LEU A 193 14.50 10.37 -4.41
C LEU A 193 14.93 11.76 -4.91
N THR A 194 14.26 12.82 -4.46
CA THR A 194 14.63 14.19 -4.78
C THR A 194 15.99 14.57 -4.18
N LYS A 195 16.21 14.24 -2.90
CA LYS A 195 17.50 14.49 -2.22
C LYS A 195 18.62 13.70 -2.87
N LYS A 196 18.42 12.40 -3.12
CA LYS A 196 19.43 11.54 -3.75
C LYS A 196 19.85 12.02 -5.15
N THR A 197 18.98 12.69 -5.89
CA THR A 197 19.30 13.25 -7.20
C THR A 197 20.20 14.49 -7.07
N LEU A 198 19.97 15.32 -6.05
CA LEU A 198 20.77 16.54 -5.80
C LEU A 198 22.19 16.21 -5.32
N ASP A 199 22.37 15.11 -4.59
CA ASP A 199 23.68 14.69 -4.07
C ASP A 199 24.59 14.05 -5.16
N THR A 200 24.05 13.81 -6.35
CA THR A 200 24.75 13.16 -7.48
C THR A 200 25.07 14.11 -8.64
N GLU A 201 24.67 15.38 -8.56
CA GLU A 201 25.05 16.49 -9.46
C GLU A 201 26.21 17.32 -8.88
#